data_f8a6047f6c7b27fc9385eadfd21a2551
#
_entry.id   f8a6047f6c7b27fc9385eadfd21a2551
#
_cell.length_a   1.000
_cell.length_b   1.000
_cell.length_c   1.000
_cell.angle_alpha   90.00
_cell.angle_beta   90.00
_cell.angle_gamma   90.00
#
_symmetry.space_group_name_H-M   'P 1'
#
loop_
_entity.id
_entity.type
_entity.pdbx_description
1 polymer ?
#
loop_
_entity_poly.entity_id
_entity_poly.type
_entity_poly.pdbx_seq_one_letter_code
_entity_poly.pdbx_strand_id
1 'polypeptide(L)'
;MTNGIEVPKAARGGHVVLFYRDEQELAGRVSEYLLPAVTDGDGSAIVVATPDHRRSFEEHLAGAGVDVAAARARGSYLELDANETIRGFMVGDRPDPAGFWQLVSPLLRQAAEARQPVLVFGEMVSLLWDASLVNAAIEVEEMWNELGGQYPFSLLCAYPARPVTCSHYLDALTQVCRAHTEVTGSPPEPELARPTGS
;
A
#
# COMPACT_ATOMS: atom_id res chain seq x y z
N MET A 1 -15.40 -23.62 7.28
CA MET A 1 -15.97 -22.71 6.27
C MET A 1 -15.14 -21.44 6.33
N THR A 2 -14.10 -21.39 5.52
CA THR A 2 -13.24 -20.21 5.39
C THR A 2 -14.00 -19.18 4.58
N ASN A 3 -14.48 -18.12 5.25
CA ASN A 3 -14.90 -16.90 4.54
C ASN A 3 -13.66 -16.34 3.84
N GLY A 4 -13.44 -16.75 2.61
CA GLY A 4 -12.49 -16.09 1.73
C GLY A 4 -13.00 -14.68 1.47
N ILE A 5 -12.42 -13.70 2.14
CA ILE A 5 -12.56 -12.31 1.74
C ILE A 5 -11.87 -12.23 0.38
N GLU A 6 -12.65 -12.04 -0.67
CA GLU A 6 -12.10 -11.89 -2.03
C GLU A 6 -11.06 -10.76 -2.01
N VAL A 7 -9.85 -11.09 -2.47
CA VAL A 7 -8.86 -10.05 -2.77
C VAL A 7 -9.45 -9.25 -3.92
N PRO A 8 -9.52 -7.90 -3.82
CA PRO A 8 -10.04 -7.10 -4.90
C PRO A 8 -9.33 -7.46 -6.18
N LYS A 9 -10.10 -7.93 -7.17
CA LYS A 9 -9.56 -8.10 -8.51
C LYS A 9 -9.13 -6.71 -8.93
N ALA A 10 -7.81 -6.47 -9.05
CA ALA A 10 -7.25 -5.18 -9.41
C ALA A 10 -7.97 -4.65 -10.67
N ALA A 11 -9.07 -3.93 -10.45
CA ALA A 11 -9.72 -3.19 -11.52
C ALA A 11 -8.71 -2.15 -12.01
N ARG A 12 -8.49 -2.04 -13.30
CA ARG A 12 -7.55 -1.07 -13.86
C ARG A 12 -7.85 0.31 -13.27
N GLY A 13 -6.90 0.89 -12.55
CA GLY A 13 -7.03 2.21 -11.92
C GLY A 13 -7.68 2.20 -10.54
N GLY A 14 -7.79 1.06 -9.83
CA GLY A 14 -8.31 0.99 -8.47
C GLY A 14 -7.28 1.45 -7.44
N HIS A 15 -7.73 2.20 -6.43
CA HIS A 15 -6.98 2.51 -5.22
C HIS A 15 -7.68 1.84 -4.05
N VAL A 16 -7.04 0.84 -3.47
CA VAL A 16 -7.62 -0.05 -2.44
C VAL A 16 -6.92 0.18 -1.12
N VAL A 17 -7.68 0.25 -0.02
CA VAL A 17 -7.12 0.21 1.32
C VAL A 17 -7.36 -1.14 1.97
N LEU A 18 -6.32 -1.70 2.57
CA LEU A 18 -6.34 -2.91 3.38
C LEU A 18 -6.15 -2.55 4.86
N PHE A 19 -7.10 -2.95 5.70
CA PHE A 19 -6.90 -2.97 7.15
C PHE A 19 -6.52 -4.38 7.58
N TYR A 20 -5.30 -4.55 8.09
CA TYR A 20 -4.74 -5.86 8.47
C TYR A 20 -4.55 -5.98 9.99
N ARG A 21 -4.65 -7.19 10.52
CA ARG A 21 -4.58 -7.49 11.96
C ARG A 21 -3.17 -7.85 12.41
N ASP A 22 -2.42 -8.52 11.54
CA ASP A 22 -1.06 -8.98 11.82
C ASP A 22 -0.22 -9.05 10.54
N GLU A 23 1.08 -9.18 10.72
CA GLU A 23 2.08 -9.21 9.64
C GLU A 23 1.89 -10.39 8.67
N GLN A 24 1.37 -11.51 9.15
CA GLN A 24 1.13 -12.68 8.31
C GLN A 24 -0.06 -12.44 7.37
N GLU A 25 -1.13 -11.80 7.87
CA GLU A 25 -2.25 -11.38 7.04
C GLU A 25 -1.81 -10.36 6.01
N LEU A 26 -1.02 -9.36 6.40
CA LEU A 26 -0.46 -8.36 5.48
C LEU A 26 0.32 -9.05 4.36
N ALA A 27 1.28 -9.90 4.71
CA ALA A 27 2.14 -10.56 3.75
C ALA A 27 1.36 -11.44 2.77
N GLY A 28 0.40 -12.23 3.26
CA GLY A 28 -0.47 -13.04 2.43
C GLY A 28 -1.28 -12.21 1.45
N ARG A 29 -1.95 -11.16 1.94
CA ARG A 29 -2.83 -10.30 1.12
C ARG A 29 -2.08 -9.50 0.07
N VAL A 30 -0.93 -8.92 0.45
CA VAL A 30 -0.09 -8.18 -0.51
C VAL A 30 0.44 -9.12 -1.59
N SER A 31 0.90 -10.31 -1.22
CA SER A 31 1.40 -11.28 -2.19
C SER A 31 0.30 -11.77 -3.15
N GLU A 32 -0.90 -12.09 -2.64
CA GLU A 32 -2.06 -12.41 -3.48
C GLU A 32 -2.41 -11.28 -4.46
N TYR A 33 -2.35 -10.02 -3.99
CA TYR A 33 -2.61 -8.86 -4.83
C TYR A 33 -1.58 -8.70 -5.95
N LEU A 34 -0.30 -8.92 -5.66
CA LEU A 34 0.80 -8.75 -6.63
C LEU A 34 0.93 -9.94 -7.60
N LEU A 35 0.46 -11.12 -7.22
CA LEU A 35 0.65 -12.36 -7.94
C LEU A 35 0.31 -12.28 -9.44
N PRO A 36 -0.83 -11.68 -9.87
CA PRO A 36 -1.17 -11.58 -11.29
C PRO A 36 -0.17 -10.79 -12.14
N ALA A 37 0.58 -9.85 -11.53
CA ALA A 37 1.57 -9.05 -12.26
C ALA A 37 2.90 -9.77 -12.45
N VAL A 38 3.21 -10.77 -11.61
CA VAL A 38 4.55 -11.40 -11.58
C VAL A 38 4.56 -12.84 -12.07
N THR A 39 3.41 -13.55 -12.07
CA THR A 39 3.33 -14.98 -12.43
C THR A 39 3.65 -15.21 -13.90
N ASP A 40 2.98 -14.50 -14.80
CA ASP A 40 3.10 -14.71 -16.24
C ASP A 40 4.14 -13.81 -16.91
N GLY A 41 4.69 -12.85 -16.15
CA GLY A 41 5.69 -11.88 -16.63
C GLY A 41 5.12 -10.81 -17.55
N ASP A 42 3.80 -10.77 -17.74
CA ASP A 42 3.12 -9.80 -18.61
C ASP A 42 2.78 -8.51 -17.87
N GLY A 43 2.83 -8.50 -16.52
CA GLY A 43 2.60 -7.34 -15.68
C GLY A 43 3.86 -6.80 -15.01
N SER A 44 3.69 -5.73 -14.23
CA SER A 44 4.70 -5.14 -13.38
C SER A 44 4.18 -4.96 -11.95
N ALA A 45 4.93 -5.40 -10.96
CA ALA A 45 4.72 -5.13 -9.54
C ALA A 45 5.73 -4.09 -9.06
N ILE A 46 5.25 -3.08 -8.34
CA ILE A 46 6.09 -2.09 -7.65
C ILE A 46 5.78 -2.17 -6.17
N VAL A 47 6.78 -2.45 -5.36
CA VAL A 47 6.66 -2.63 -3.91
C VAL A 47 7.45 -1.53 -3.20
N VAL A 48 6.74 -0.64 -2.52
CA VAL A 48 7.35 0.39 -1.67
C VAL A 48 7.10 -0.01 -0.23
N ALA A 49 8.06 -0.71 0.38
CA ALA A 49 7.90 -1.31 1.70
C ALA A 49 9.20 -1.31 2.51
N THR A 50 9.09 -1.57 3.81
CA THR A 50 10.25 -1.77 4.68
C THR A 50 11.02 -3.03 4.26
N PRO A 51 12.32 -3.15 4.60
CA PRO A 51 13.11 -4.34 4.26
C PRO A 51 12.52 -5.66 4.78
N ASP A 52 11.91 -5.63 5.97
CA ASP A 52 11.33 -6.82 6.58
C ASP A 52 10.04 -7.23 5.84
N HIS A 53 9.18 -6.29 5.49
CA HIS A 53 7.98 -6.58 4.71
C HIS A 53 8.31 -7.04 3.30
N ARG A 54 9.29 -6.42 2.62
CA ARG A 54 9.74 -6.90 1.29
C ARG A 54 10.18 -8.35 1.33
N ARG A 55 10.99 -8.73 2.34
CA ARG A 55 11.42 -10.12 2.52
C ARG A 55 10.24 -11.06 2.72
N SER A 56 9.29 -10.68 3.58
CA SER A 56 8.10 -11.49 3.84
C SER A 56 7.23 -11.66 2.59
N PHE A 57 7.06 -10.61 1.78
CA PHE A 57 6.32 -10.71 0.51
C PHE A 57 7.03 -11.61 -0.49
N GLU A 58 8.36 -11.52 -0.60
CA GLU A 58 9.16 -12.41 -1.45
C GLU A 58 9.01 -13.88 -1.05
N GLU A 59 9.04 -14.18 0.25
CA GLU A 59 8.85 -15.54 0.78
C GLU A 59 7.46 -16.09 0.42
N HIS A 60 6.41 -15.28 0.52
CA HIS A 60 5.05 -15.69 0.14
C HIS A 60 4.90 -15.88 -1.38
N LEU A 61 5.45 -14.96 -2.18
CA LEU A 61 5.46 -15.10 -3.65
C LEU A 61 6.23 -16.34 -4.10
N ALA A 62 7.40 -16.60 -3.50
CA ALA A 62 8.18 -17.81 -3.77
C ALA A 62 7.41 -19.07 -3.37
N GLY A 63 6.72 -19.06 -2.23
CA GLY A 63 5.82 -20.13 -1.79
C GLY A 63 4.66 -20.39 -2.76
N ALA A 64 4.22 -19.37 -3.49
CA ALA A 64 3.23 -19.47 -4.56
C ALA A 64 3.82 -19.87 -5.93
N GLY A 65 5.13 -20.18 -6.00
CA GLY A 65 5.81 -20.65 -7.20
C GLY A 65 6.40 -19.54 -8.09
N VAL A 66 6.45 -18.29 -7.62
CA VAL A 66 7.07 -17.19 -8.36
C VAL A 66 8.59 -17.22 -8.19
N ASP A 67 9.33 -17.21 -9.30
CA ASP A 67 10.77 -16.91 -9.29
C ASP A 67 10.97 -15.38 -9.20
N VAL A 68 11.02 -14.88 -7.94
CA VAL A 68 11.16 -13.45 -7.67
C VAL A 68 12.48 -12.89 -8.21
N ALA A 69 13.57 -13.67 -8.17
CA ALA A 69 14.87 -13.26 -8.71
C ALA A 69 14.79 -13.06 -10.23
N ALA A 70 14.16 -13.98 -10.94
CA ALA A 70 13.91 -13.85 -12.36
C ALA A 70 12.94 -12.69 -12.68
N ALA A 71 11.89 -12.48 -11.87
CA ALA A 71 10.98 -11.36 -12.03
C ALA A 71 11.70 -10.01 -11.86
N ARG A 72 12.58 -9.90 -10.87
CA ARG A 72 13.45 -8.74 -10.64
C ARG A 72 14.41 -8.51 -11.83
N ALA A 73 15.07 -9.56 -12.30
CA ALA A 73 15.98 -9.46 -13.44
C ALA A 73 15.28 -9.03 -14.75
N ARG A 74 14.01 -9.40 -14.93
CA ARG A 74 13.18 -8.98 -16.07
C ARG A 74 12.60 -7.57 -15.90
N GLY A 75 12.72 -6.96 -14.73
CA GLY A 75 12.10 -5.68 -14.40
C GLY A 75 10.57 -5.73 -14.24
N SER A 76 10.01 -6.93 -13.99
CA SER A 76 8.59 -7.08 -13.67
C SER A 76 8.30 -7.03 -12.16
N TYR A 77 9.33 -7.01 -11.31
CA TYR A 77 9.25 -6.81 -9.88
C TYR A 77 10.25 -5.74 -9.46
N LEU A 78 9.75 -4.59 -9.05
CA LEU A 78 10.53 -3.43 -8.64
C LEU A 78 10.31 -3.16 -7.16
N GLU A 79 11.35 -2.79 -6.45
CA GLU A 79 11.31 -2.54 -5.02
C GLU A 79 11.95 -1.21 -4.66
N LEU A 80 11.32 -0.52 -3.70
CA LEU A 80 11.87 0.66 -3.04
C LEU A 80 11.77 0.47 -1.52
N ASP A 81 12.75 1.03 -0.82
CA ASP A 81 12.67 1.16 0.63
C ASP A 81 11.70 2.28 1.00
N ALA A 82 10.65 1.96 1.76
CA ALA A 82 9.62 2.93 2.11
C ALA A 82 10.17 4.09 2.96
N ASN A 83 11.09 3.82 3.88
CA ASN A 83 11.68 4.86 4.72
C ASN A 83 12.60 5.78 3.90
N GLU A 84 13.38 5.23 2.96
CA GLU A 84 14.21 6.03 2.06
C GLU A 84 13.35 6.86 1.12
N THR A 85 12.28 6.27 0.60
CA THR A 85 11.33 6.97 -0.28
C THR A 85 10.67 8.14 0.45
N ILE A 86 10.18 7.92 1.69
CA ILE A 86 9.61 8.99 2.53
C ILE A 86 10.63 10.12 2.73
N ARG A 87 11.88 9.79 3.11
CA ARG A 87 12.93 10.80 3.28
C ARG A 87 13.23 11.61 2.03
N GLY A 88 12.98 11.05 0.86
CA GLY A 88 13.23 11.70 -0.43
C GLY A 88 12.24 12.81 -0.78
N PHE A 89 11.07 12.84 -0.15
CA PHE A 89 10.04 13.87 -0.43
C PHE A 89 9.49 14.58 0.81
N MET A 90 9.84 14.17 2.04
CA MET A 90 9.40 14.89 3.24
C MET A 90 10.25 16.13 3.50
N VAL A 91 9.60 17.26 3.78
CA VAL A 91 10.21 18.51 4.24
C VAL A 91 9.63 18.85 5.63
N GLY A 92 10.39 18.52 6.68
CA GLY A 92 9.85 18.51 8.04
C GLY A 92 8.74 17.46 8.17
N ASP A 93 7.58 17.86 8.66
CA ASP A 93 6.44 16.96 8.88
C ASP A 93 5.44 16.96 7.70
N ARG A 94 5.80 17.52 6.57
CA ARG A 94 4.93 17.60 5.39
C ARG A 94 5.58 17.00 4.15
N PRO A 95 4.81 16.29 3.31
CA PRO A 95 5.30 15.82 2.03
C PRO A 95 5.43 17.00 1.04
N ASP A 96 6.52 16.99 0.26
CA ASP A 96 6.69 17.85 -0.91
C ASP A 96 6.13 17.15 -2.15
N PRO A 97 5.03 17.66 -2.75
CA PRO A 97 4.45 17.03 -3.93
C PRO A 97 5.45 16.93 -5.09
N ALA A 98 6.29 17.93 -5.31
CA ALA A 98 7.26 17.92 -6.40
C ALA A 98 8.31 16.80 -6.20
N GLY A 99 8.82 16.63 -4.98
CA GLY A 99 9.74 15.56 -4.62
C GLY A 99 9.11 14.17 -4.80
N PHE A 100 7.87 14.00 -4.33
CA PHE A 100 7.11 12.76 -4.51
C PHE A 100 6.95 12.40 -5.99
N TRP A 101 6.52 13.36 -6.80
CA TRP A 101 6.34 13.17 -8.24
C TRP A 101 7.65 12.83 -8.96
N GLN A 102 8.74 13.48 -8.59
CA GLN A 102 10.06 13.20 -9.18
C GLN A 102 10.55 11.78 -8.88
N LEU A 103 10.21 11.24 -7.71
CA LEU A 103 10.59 9.88 -7.32
C LEU A 103 9.69 8.82 -7.95
N VAL A 104 8.37 9.01 -7.94
CA VAL A 104 7.41 7.94 -8.25
C VAL A 104 7.03 7.91 -9.74
N SER A 105 6.82 9.07 -10.39
CA SER A 105 6.36 9.12 -11.77
C SER A 105 7.25 8.40 -12.79
N PRO A 106 8.60 8.48 -12.71
CA PRO A 106 9.45 7.74 -13.65
C PRO A 106 9.27 6.22 -13.56
N LEU A 107 9.06 5.70 -12.35
CA LEU A 107 8.85 4.27 -12.11
C LEU A 107 7.52 3.80 -12.68
N LEU A 108 6.43 4.54 -12.40
CA LEU A 108 5.11 4.24 -12.92
C LEU A 108 5.10 4.28 -14.46
N ARG A 109 5.71 5.31 -15.04
CA ARG A 109 5.83 5.44 -16.50
C ARG A 109 6.58 4.27 -17.09
N GLN A 110 7.77 3.96 -16.58
CA GLN A 110 8.59 2.83 -17.05
C GLN A 110 7.83 1.50 -16.97
N ALA A 111 7.16 1.25 -15.84
CA ALA A 111 6.38 0.04 -15.64
C ALA A 111 5.20 -0.03 -16.62
N ALA A 112 4.44 1.08 -16.79
CA ALA A 112 3.29 1.15 -17.67
C ALA A 112 3.62 0.99 -19.16
N GLU A 113 4.76 1.53 -19.58
CA GLU A 113 5.29 1.39 -20.95
C GLU A 113 5.81 -0.03 -21.23
N ALA A 114 6.34 -0.69 -20.21
CA ALA A 114 6.93 -2.02 -20.36
C ALA A 114 5.87 -3.13 -20.36
N ARG A 115 4.94 -3.12 -19.41
CA ARG A 115 3.99 -4.23 -19.15
C ARG A 115 2.72 -3.77 -18.47
N GLN A 116 1.63 -4.52 -18.66
CA GLN A 116 0.34 -4.32 -18.00
C GLN A 116 -0.23 -5.67 -17.51
N PRO A 117 -0.87 -5.75 -16.35
CA PRO A 117 -1.18 -4.63 -15.43
C PRO A 117 0.03 -4.14 -14.62
N VAL A 118 -0.03 -2.88 -14.14
CA VAL A 118 0.89 -2.37 -13.12
C VAL A 118 0.18 -2.41 -11.78
N LEU A 119 0.73 -3.18 -10.84
CA LEU A 119 0.22 -3.32 -9.48
C LEU A 119 1.24 -2.72 -8.51
N VAL A 120 0.80 -1.80 -7.68
CA VAL A 120 1.64 -1.07 -6.72
C VAL A 120 1.19 -1.38 -5.30
N PHE A 121 2.12 -1.71 -4.43
CA PHE A 121 1.92 -1.73 -2.99
C PHE A 121 2.68 -0.57 -2.34
N GLY A 122 2.00 0.21 -1.51
CA GLY A 122 2.55 1.37 -0.80
C GLY A 122 2.39 1.27 0.71
N GLU A 123 3.52 1.12 1.44
CA GLU A 123 3.54 1.10 2.92
C GLU A 123 3.76 2.49 3.52
N MET A 124 4.15 3.49 2.74
CA MET A 124 4.54 4.82 3.23
C MET A 124 3.50 5.46 4.13
N VAL A 125 2.23 5.29 3.80
CA VAL A 125 1.09 5.87 4.51
C VAL A 125 0.94 5.31 5.92
N SER A 126 1.17 3.99 6.12
CA SER A 126 1.13 3.39 7.46
C SER A 126 2.33 3.81 8.32
N LEU A 127 3.50 3.97 7.73
CA LEU A 127 4.69 4.46 8.44
C LEU A 127 4.50 5.90 8.92
N LEU A 128 3.92 6.77 8.09
CA LEU A 128 3.57 8.14 8.47
C LEU A 128 2.49 8.15 9.56
N TRP A 129 1.50 7.27 9.43
CA TRP A 129 0.45 7.09 10.44
C TRP A 129 1.01 6.65 11.79
N ASP A 130 1.88 5.65 11.81
CA ASP A 130 2.54 5.13 13.02
C ASP A 130 3.48 6.18 13.65
N ALA A 131 4.07 7.07 12.84
CA ALA A 131 4.82 8.22 13.30
C ALA A 131 3.94 9.39 13.81
N SER A 132 2.62 9.22 13.88
CA SER A 132 1.63 10.25 14.23
C SER A 132 1.58 11.43 13.24
N LEU A 133 2.12 11.26 12.04
CA LEU A 133 2.05 12.22 10.92
C LEU A 133 0.81 11.97 10.06
N VAL A 134 -0.36 11.92 10.69
CA VAL A 134 -1.63 11.52 10.08
C VAL A 134 -2.01 12.41 8.88
N ASN A 135 -1.80 13.72 8.99
CA ASN A 135 -2.08 14.64 7.88
C ASN A 135 -1.16 14.38 6.69
N ALA A 136 0.12 14.07 6.94
CA ALA A 136 1.06 13.73 5.89
C ALA A 136 0.67 12.41 5.20
N ALA A 137 0.17 11.42 5.95
CA ALA A 137 -0.35 10.18 5.37
C ALA A 137 -1.51 10.47 4.40
N ILE A 138 -2.47 11.32 4.80
CA ILE A 138 -3.61 11.72 3.95
C ILE A 138 -3.12 12.47 2.70
N GLU A 139 -2.17 13.42 2.85
CA GLU A 139 -1.60 14.15 1.72
C GLU A 139 -0.90 13.18 0.72
N VAL A 140 -0.24 12.12 1.20
CA VAL A 140 0.37 11.09 0.33
C VAL A 140 -0.69 10.27 -0.40
N GLU A 141 -1.82 9.92 0.25
CA GLU A 141 -2.95 9.26 -0.43
C GLU A 141 -3.53 10.11 -1.56
N GLU A 142 -3.64 11.43 -1.34
CA GLU A 142 -4.10 12.37 -2.36
C GLU A 142 -3.13 12.42 -3.55
N MET A 143 -1.82 12.47 -3.29
CA MET A 143 -0.80 12.44 -4.34
C MET A 143 -0.81 11.13 -5.14
N TRP A 144 -1.08 9.99 -4.51
CA TRP A 144 -1.30 8.73 -5.20
C TRP A 144 -2.52 8.78 -6.12
N ASN A 145 -3.62 9.38 -5.67
CA ASN A 145 -4.82 9.56 -6.49
C ASN A 145 -4.57 10.45 -7.71
N GLU A 146 -3.79 11.53 -7.54
CA GLU A 146 -3.37 12.39 -8.66
C GLU A 146 -2.54 11.61 -9.68
N LEU A 147 -1.59 10.78 -9.24
CA LEU A 147 -0.81 9.90 -10.13
C LEU A 147 -1.70 8.87 -10.86
N GLY A 148 -2.71 8.33 -10.17
CA GLY A 148 -3.71 7.42 -10.76
C GLY A 148 -4.53 8.04 -11.88
N GLY A 149 -4.69 9.37 -11.88
CA GLY A 149 -5.28 10.11 -12.98
C GLY A 149 -4.38 10.24 -14.22
N GLN A 150 -3.08 9.95 -14.10
CA GLN A 150 -2.09 10.14 -15.18
C GLN A 150 -1.48 8.83 -15.66
N TYR A 151 -1.35 7.84 -14.81
CA TYR A 151 -0.74 6.56 -15.12
C TYR A 151 -1.71 5.39 -14.87
N PRO A 152 -1.74 4.38 -15.75
CA PRO A 152 -2.62 3.23 -15.60
C PRO A 152 -2.00 2.20 -14.63
N PHE A 153 -2.23 2.35 -13.33
CA PHE A 153 -1.85 1.38 -12.30
C PHE A 153 -2.99 1.16 -11.32
N SER A 154 -2.91 0.10 -10.55
CA SER A 154 -3.74 -0.13 -9.37
C SER A 154 -2.86 -0.07 -8.13
N LEU A 155 -3.37 0.53 -7.05
CA LEU A 155 -2.64 0.72 -5.81
C LEU A 155 -3.33 0.01 -4.65
N LEU A 156 -2.53 -0.65 -3.82
CA LEU A 156 -2.91 -1.17 -2.53
C LEU A 156 -2.13 -0.43 -1.44
N CYS A 157 -2.83 0.34 -0.62
CA CYS A 157 -2.31 0.89 0.63
C CYS A 157 -2.76 0.02 1.80
N ALA A 158 -1.97 -0.07 2.87
CA ALA A 158 -2.32 -0.89 4.02
C ALA A 158 -2.12 -0.15 5.33
N TYR A 159 -3.05 -0.38 6.27
CA TYR A 159 -3.00 0.18 7.61
C TYR A 159 -3.24 -0.92 8.65
N PRO A 160 -2.50 -0.94 9.77
CA PRO A 160 -2.78 -1.88 10.85
C PRO A 160 -4.13 -1.56 11.51
N ALA A 161 -4.96 -2.59 11.68
CA ALA A 161 -6.28 -2.49 12.34
C ALA A 161 -6.13 -2.43 13.87
N ARG A 162 -5.42 -1.41 14.38
CA ARG A 162 -5.26 -1.20 15.82
C ARG A 162 -6.40 -0.39 16.39
N PRO A 163 -6.89 -0.66 17.63
CA PRO A 163 -7.93 0.15 18.25
C PRO A 163 -7.57 1.63 18.29
N VAL A 164 -8.53 2.49 17.97
CA VAL A 164 -8.36 3.94 17.91
C VAL A 164 -9.06 4.58 19.10
N THR A 165 -8.31 5.28 19.94
CA THR A 165 -8.82 5.91 21.16
C THR A 165 -9.11 7.41 21.03
N CYS A 166 -8.69 8.04 19.94
CA CYS A 166 -8.77 9.50 19.74
C CYS A 166 -9.69 9.86 18.58
N SER A 167 -10.59 10.82 18.77
CA SER A 167 -11.53 11.29 17.74
C SER A 167 -10.83 11.80 16.47
N HIS A 168 -9.69 12.45 16.61
CA HIS A 168 -8.91 12.93 15.47
C HIS A 168 -8.48 11.80 14.52
N TYR A 169 -8.13 10.62 15.07
CA TYR A 169 -7.80 9.44 14.27
C TYR A 169 -9.02 8.86 13.56
N LEU A 170 -10.21 8.94 14.17
CA LEU A 170 -11.45 8.47 13.54
C LEU A 170 -11.84 9.34 12.33
N ASP A 171 -11.67 10.66 12.46
CA ASP A 171 -11.91 11.59 11.35
C ASP A 171 -10.94 11.34 10.21
N ALA A 172 -9.65 11.14 10.53
CA ALA A 172 -8.62 10.81 9.57
C ALA A 172 -8.85 9.45 8.89
N LEU A 173 -9.26 8.44 9.65
CA LEU A 173 -9.62 7.13 9.11
C LEU A 173 -10.78 7.21 8.12
N THR A 174 -11.77 8.08 8.42
CA THR A 174 -12.87 8.36 7.50
C THR A 174 -12.37 9.00 6.20
N GLN A 175 -11.38 9.88 6.27
CA GLN A 175 -10.77 10.50 5.09
C GLN A 175 -9.98 9.45 4.28
N VAL A 176 -9.20 8.59 4.93
CA VAL A 176 -8.52 7.47 4.28
C VAL A 176 -9.53 6.60 3.53
N CYS A 177 -10.60 6.15 4.20
CA CYS A 177 -11.62 5.32 3.52
C CYS A 177 -12.25 6.04 2.31
N ARG A 178 -12.44 7.35 2.36
CA ARG A 178 -12.99 8.14 1.25
C ARG A 178 -12.03 8.36 0.09
N ALA A 179 -10.72 8.36 0.37
CA ALA A 179 -9.69 8.51 -0.65
C ALA A 179 -9.54 7.26 -1.55
N HIS A 180 -10.12 6.13 -1.12
CA HIS A 180 -9.97 4.84 -1.79
C HIS A 180 -11.24 4.42 -2.52
N THR A 181 -11.07 3.70 -3.62
CA THR A 181 -12.18 3.13 -4.42
C THR A 181 -12.78 1.90 -3.76
N GLU A 182 -12.00 1.21 -2.92
CA GLU A 182 -12.43 0.01 -2.21
C GLU A 182 -11.73 -0.09 -0.85
N VAL A 183 -12.47 -0.58 0.14
CA VAL A 183 -11.97 -0.83 1.49
C VAL A 183 -12.05 -2.34 1.76
N THR A 184 -10.94 -2.95 2.15
CA THR A 184 -10.87 -4.37 2.49
C THR A 184 -10.31 -4.58 3.90
N GLY A 185 -10.66 -5.68 4.54
CA GLY A 185 -10.42 -5.88 5.97
C GLY A 185 -11.42 -5.11 6.83
N SER A 186 -11.20 -5.11 8.13
CA SER A 186 -12.05 -4.39 9.08
C SER A 186 -11.32 -3.14 9.58
N PRO A 187 -11.82 -1.93 9.29
CA PRO A 187 -11.24 -0.72 9.86
C PRO A 187 -11.21 -0.81 11.39
N PRO A 188 -10.26 -0.11 12.06
CA PRO A 188 -10.18 -0.08 13.51
C PRO A 188 -11.49 0.38 14.14
N GLU A 189 -11.95 -0.35 15.14
CA GLU A 189 -13.11 0.07 15.93
C GLU A 189 -12.70 1.13 16.98
N PRO A 190 -13.56 2.14 17.25
CA PRO A 190 -13.32 3.06 18.34
C PRO A 190 -13.35 2.29 19.67
N GLU A 191 -12.29 2.42 20.46
CA GLU A 191 -12.29 1.90 21.83
C GLU A 191 -13.24 2.76 22.66
N LEU A 192 -14.44 2.23 22.90
CA LEU A 192 -15.40 2.84 23.82
C LEU A 192 -14.75 2.92 25.21
N ALA A 193 -14.52 4.15 25.69
CA ALA A 193 -14.03 4.38 27.05
C ALA A 193 -14.94 3.59 28.01
N ARG A 194 -14.39 2.58 28.70
CA ARG A 194 -15.13 1.88 29.76
C ARG A 194 -15.51 2.93 30.78
N PRO A 195 -16.80 3.01 31.19
CA PRO A 195 -17.16 3.90 32.27
C PRO A 195 -16.34 3.48 33.49
N THR A 196 -15.53 4.39 34.00
CA THR A 196 -14.84 4.22 35.28
C THR A 196 -15.95 4.10 36.33
N GLY A 197 -16.20 2.85 36.78
CA GLY A 197 -17.16 2.56 37.83
C GLY A 197 -16.78 3.32 39.10
N SER A 198 -17.72 4.08 39.60
CA SER A 198 -17.70 4.75 40.89
C SER A 198 -17.81 3.73 42.02
#